data_13357ff5f8db9027a550144bb0d8be60
#
_entry.id   13357ff5f8db9027a550144bb0d8be60
#
_cell.length_a   1.000
_cell.length_b   1.000
_cell.length_c   1.000
_cell.angle_alpha   90.00
_cell.angle_beta   90.00
_cell.angle_gamma   90.00
#
_symmetry.space_group_name_H-M   'P 1'
#
loop_
_entity.id
_entity.type
_entity.pdbx_description
1 polymer ?
#
loop_
_entity_poly.entity_id
_entity_poly.type
_entity_poly.pdbx_seq_one_letter_code
_entity_poly.pdbx_strand_id
1 'polypeptide(L)'
;MEVQTKLTAGQISIMINARIKDMVMWLMEDFKYSLEEALDCVYNSELFEKLQDLETGLYYQSSGYNYELLKEEVKYGRILN
;
A
#
# COMPACT_ATOMS: atom_id res chain seq x y z
N MET A 1 1.86 34.28 0.30
CA MET A 1 1.68 33.55 1.50
C MET A 1 1.91 32.05 1.29
N GLU A 2 2.47 31.45 2.20
CA GLU A 2 2.79 30.09 2.03
C GLU A 2 1.74 29.18 2.66
N VAL A 3 1.32 28.23 1.91
CA VAL A 3 0.34 27.28 2.40
C VAL A 3 1.09 26.09 3.01
N GLN A 4 0.94 25.92 4.28
CA GLN A 4 1.56 24.80 4.93
C GLN A 4 0.67 23.59 4.77
N THR A 5 1.18 22.61 4.08
CA THR A 5 0.38 21.43 3.79
C THR A 5 0.83 20.23 4.58
N LYS A 6 1.35 20.47 5.77
CA LYS A 6 1.78 19.38 6.60
C LYS A 6 0.60 18.51 6.99
N LEU A 7 0.69 17.24 6.70
CA LEU A 7 -0.39 16.32 7.00
C LEU A 7 -0.35 15.90 8.46
N THR A 8 -1.52 15.74 9.05
CA THR A 8 -1.61 15.21 10.41
C THR A 8 -1.45 13.70 10.37
N ALA A 9 -1.16 13.13 11.54
CA ALA A 9 -1.06 11.69 11.68
C ALA A 9 -2.36 11.01 11.26
N GLY A 10 -3.51 11.63 11.61
CA GLY A 10 -4.80 11.07 11.21
C GLY A 10 -5.00 11.07 9.73
N GLN A 11 -4.59 12.16 9.06
CA GLN A 11 -4.72 12.24 7.61
C GLN A 11 -3.83 11.19 6.92
N ILE A 12 -2.62 11.00 7.43
CA ILE A 12 -1.71 10.00 6.88
C ILE A 12 -2.30 8.61 7.05
N SER A 13 -2.89 8.32 8.22
CA SER A 13 -3.52 7.02 8.44
C SER A 13 -4.64 6.77 7.45
N ILE A 14 -5.44 7.79 7.16
CA ILE A 14 -6.53 7.64 6.19
C ILE A 14 -5.94 7.32 4.81
N MET A 15 -4.87 7.98 4.44
CA MET A 15 -4.23 7.73 3.15
C MET A 15 -3.69 6.30 3.08
N ILE A 16 -3.01 5.86 4.13
CA ILE A 16 -2.47 4.51 4.17
C ILE A 16 -3.60 3.49 4.07
N ASN A 17 -4.67 3.70 4.83
CA ASN A 17 -5.79 2.78 4.81
C ASN A 17 -6.46 2.71 3.44
N ALA A 18 -6.52 3.86 2.74
CA ALA A 18 -7.09 3.87 1.40
C ALA A 18 -6.24 3.03 0.44
N ARG A 19 -4.92 3.10 0.56
CA ARG A 19 -4.05 2.29 -0.28
C ARG A 19 -4.23 0.81 0.01
N ILE A 20 -4.33 0.47 1.30
CA ILE A 20 -4.53 -0.92 1.70
C ILE A 20 -5.84 -1.45 1.15
N LYS A 21 -6.91 -0.68 1.29
CA LYS A 21 -8.23 -1.10 0.82
C LYS A 21 -8.20 -1.40 -0.68
N ASP A 22 -7.62 -0.48 -1.45
CA ASP A 22 -7.56 -0.66 -2.90
C ASP A 22 -6.75 -1.90 -3.28
N MET A 23 -5.63 -2.11 -2.62
CA MET A 23 -4.78 -3.25 -2.92
C MET A 23 -5.46 -4.56 -2.56
N VAL A 24 -6.17 -4.59 -1.44
CA VAL A 24 -6.90 -5.79 -1.05
C VAL A 24 -7.94 -6.13 -2.11
N MET A 25 -8.69 -5.13 -2.57
CA MET A 25 -9.70 -5.37 -3.59
C MET A 25 -9.09 -5.89 -4.88
N TRP A 26 -7.98 -5.33 -5.30
CA TRP A 26 -7.34 -5.76 -6.54
C TRP A 26 -6.74 -7.15 -6.43
N LEU A 27 -6.19 -7.50 -5.27
CA LEU A 27 -5.70 -8.86 -5.06
C LEU A 27 -6.82 -9.87 -5.18
N MET A 28 -7.99 -9.53 -4.65
CA MET A 28 -9.13 -10.42 -4.76
C MET A 28 -9.54 -10.60 -6.22
N GLU A 29 -9.48 -9.53 -6.99
CA GLU A 29 -9.86 -9.60 -8.41
C GLU A 29 -8.80 -10.30 -9.25
N ASP A 30 -7.55 -9.93 -9.07
CA ASP A 30 -6.49 -10.38 -9.97
C ASP A 30 -5.99 -11.78 -9.64
N PHE A 31 -5.91 -12.12 -8.37
CA PHE A 31 -5.37 -13.40 -7.94
C PHE A 31 -6.44 -14.33 -7.38
N LYS A 32 -7.68 -13.87 -7.36
CA LYS A 32 -8.80 -14.66 -6.84
C LYS A 32 -8.61 -15.03 -5.38
N TYR A 33 -7.91 -14.19 -4.65
CA TYR A 33 -7.76 -14.39 -3.22
C TYR A 33 -9.09 -14.14 -2.51
N SER A 34 -9.31 -14.85 -1.42
CA SER A 34 -10.39 -14.49 -0.51
C SER A 34 -10.00 -13.19 0.19
N LEU A 35 -10.98 -12.57 0.85
CA LEU A 35 -10.69 -11.37 1.63
C LEU A 35 -9.60 -11.64 2.65
N GLU A 36 -9.69 -12.76 3.32
CA GLU A 36 -8.70 -13.11 4.35
C GLU A 36 -7.31 -13.28 3.75
N GLU A 37 -7.25 -13.96 2.60
CA GLU A 37 -5.96 -14.15 1.94
C GLU A 37 -5.36 -12.84 1.48
N ALA A 38 -6.21 -11.95 0.96
CA ALA A 38 -5.73 -10.65 0.50
C ALA A 38 -5.23 -9.80 1.66
N LEU A 39 -5.95 -9.81 2.77
CA LEU A 39 -5.52 -9.07 3.96
C LEU A 39 -4.18 -9.60 4.48
N ASP A 40 -4.06 -10.92 4.55
CA ASP A 40 -2.80 -11.51 4.99
C ASP A 40 -1.66 -11.14 4.07
N CYS A 41 -1.92 -11.16 2.77
CA CYS A 41 -0.90 -10.80 1.79
C CYS A 41 -0.38 -9.39 2.03
N VAL A 42 -1.30 -8.44 2.18
CA VAL A 42 -0.91 -7.05 2.35
C VAL A 42 -0.20 -6.83 3.69
N TYR A 43 -0.78 -7.33 4.77
CA TYR A 43 -0.24 -7.02 6.09
C TYR A 43 1.07 -7.73 6.40
N ASN A 44 1.37 -8.81 5.70
CA ASN A 44 2.64 -9.51 5.89
C ASN A 44 3.68 -9.14 4.83
N SER A 45 3.36 -8.16 3.98
CA SER A 45 4.24 -7.82 2.89
C SER A 45 5.33 -6.84 3.30
N GLU A 46 6.41 -6.86 2.56
CA GLU A 46 7.46 -5.86 2.69
C GLU A 46 6.91 -4.49 2.32
N LEU A 47 6.01 -4.45 1.34
CA LEU A 47 5.40 -3.20 0.92
C LEU A 47 4.66 -2.52 2.08
N PHE A 48 3.99 -3.30 2.91
CA PHE A 48 3.26 -2.73 4.03
C PHE A 48 4.21 -1.99 4.98
N GLU A 49 5.37 -2.56 5.24
CA GLU A 49 6.34 -1.89 6.07
C GLU A 49 6.80 -0.59 5.44
N LYS A 50 7.07 -0.62 4.13
CA LYS A 50 7.52 0.58 3.43
C LYS A 50 6.41 1.63 3.36
N LEU A 51 5.17 1.19 3.23
CA LEU A 51 4.04 2.11 3.17
C LEU A 51 3.89 2.89 4.47
N GLN A 52 4.17 2.25 5.59
CA GLN A 52 4.07 2.90 6.90
C GLN A 52 5.30 3.74 7.22
N ASP A 53 6.39 3.54 6.52
CA ASP A 53 7.60 4.34 6.71
C ASP A 53 7.43 5.62 5.91
N LEU A 54 7.20 6.72 6.62
CA LEU A 54 6.86 7.99 5.97
C LEU A 54 7.97 8.50 5.08
N GLU A 55 9.21 8.09 5.33
CA GLU A 55 10.32 8.54 4.51
C GLU A 55 10.29 7.96 3.10
N THR A 56 9.62 6.82 2.92
CA THR A 56 9.52 6.25 1.58
C THR A 56 8.61 7.05 0.67
N GLY A 57 7.67 7.80 1.26
CA GLY A 57 6.71 8.56 0.47
C GLY A 57 5.65 7.71 -0.21
N LEU A 58 5.60 6.43 0.07
CA LEU A 58 4.65 5.56 -0.62
C LEU A 58 3.20 5.89 -0.30
N TYR A 59 2.93 6.39 0.90
CA TYR A 59 1.55 6.76 1.23
C TYR A 59 1.04 7.89 0.34
N TYR A 60 1.95 8.66 -0.23
CA TYR A 60 1.64 9.76 -1.13
C TYR A 60 1.40 9.27 -2.55
N GLN A 61 1.97 8.13 -2.90
CA GLN A 61 1.82 7.59 -4.24
C GLN A 61 0.43 7.01 -4.42
N SER A 62 0.03 6.87 -5.67
CA SER A 62 -1.27 6.31 -5.96
C SER A 62 -1.37 4.87 -5.50
N SER A 63 -2.61 4.40 -5.35
CA SER A 63 -2.83 3.00 -5.04
C SER A 63 -2.28 2.09 -6.14
N GLY A 64 -2.40 2.55 -7.40
CA GLY A 64 -1.88 1.75 -8.52
C GLY A 64 -0.38 1.57 -8.44
N TYR A 65 0.34 2.64 -8.10
CA TYR A 65 1.80 2.55 -7.97
C TYR A 65 2.16 1.56 -6.86
N ASN A 66 1.50 1.68 -5.72
CA ASN A 66 1.76 0.77 -4.60
C ASN A 66 1.41 -0.66 -4.97
N TYR A 67 0.32 -0.85 -5.71
CA TYR A 67 -0.10 -2.18 -6.10
C TYR A 67 0.91 -2.84 -7.04
N GLU A 68 1.52 -2.07 -7.94
CA GLU A 68 2.54 -2.64 -8.81
C GLU A 68 3.71 -3.18 -8.00
N LEU A 69 4.11 -2.46 -6.96
CA LEU A 69 5.18 -2.95 -6.09
C LEU A 69 4.75 -4.21 -5.36
N LEU A 70 3.51 -4.24 -4.89
CA LEU A 70 3.02 -5.42 -4.20
C LEU A 70 2.95 -6.62 -5.12
N LYS A 71 2.56 -6.41 -6.38
CA LYS A 71 2.52 -7.51 -7.34
C LYS A 71 3.90 -8.07 -7.60
N GLU A 72 4.91 -7.22 -7.66
CA GLU A 72 6.28 -7.69 -7.79
C GLU A 72 6.65 -8.59 -6.63
N GLU A 73 6.28 -8.16 -5.43
CA GLU A 73 6.59 -8.94 -4.24
C GLU A 73 5.88 -10.29 -4.27
N VAL A 74 4.62 -10.30 -4.69
CA VAL A 74 3.86 -11.55 -4.76
C VAL A 74 4.48 -12.49 -5.78
N LYS A 75 4.93 -11.94 -6.92
CA LYS A 75 5.48 -12.76 -7.99
C LYS A 75 6.89 -13.25 -7.69
N TYR A 76 7.71 -12.42 -7.09
CA TYR A 76 9.15 -12.70 -6.98
C TYR A 76 9.62 -12.86 -5.55
N GLY A 77 8.71 -12.71 -4.59
CA GLY A 77 9.07 -12.86 -3.18
C GLY A 77 9.67 -11.62 -2.55
N ARG A 78 9.85 -10.55 -3.35
CA ARG A 78 10.38 -9.30 -2.82
C ARG A 78 10.20 -8.20 -3.85
N ILE A 79 10.33 -6.96 -3.38
CA ILE A 79 10.27 -5.80 -4.25
C ILE A 79 11.63 -5.66 -4.95
N LEU A 80 11.58 -5.49 -6.27
CA LEU A 80 12.79 -5.48 -7.08
C LEU A 80 13.37 -4.09 -7.29
N ASN A 81 12.65 -3.04 -6.91
CA ASN A 81 13.17 -1.68 -7.06
C ASN A 81 14.04 -1.28 -5.90
#